data_8048fd941aa3589163fefa3d23a87231
#
_entry.id   8048fd941aa3589163fefa3d23a87231
#
_cell.length_a   1.000
_cell.length_b   1.000
_cell.length_c   1.000
_cell.angle_alpha   90.00
_cell.angle_beta   90.00
_cell.angle_gamma   90.00
#
_symmetry.space_group_name_H-M   'P 1'
#
loop_
_entity.id
_entity.type
_entity.pdbx_description
1 polymer ?
#
loop_
_entity_poly.entity_id
_entity_poly.type
_entity_poly.pdbx_seq_one_letter_code
_entity_poly.pdbx_strand_id
1 'polypeptide(L)'
;MYKEMNKKEENIVLIIQIILISAIFGFIYETIFYRIDLGYFVKRGYTIGPWLPIYATGGLLIYLSNIKNKNNILKIFINSSVMCGLLELIVGYLLLHISHIRLWDYNTEILNYGNIGGYICLRSVLFFGLSGVFLMSIVVPYITKLQNKKIEYLTYILGVLFCIDFIINYIIK
;
A
#
# COMPACT_ATOMS: atom_id res chain seq x y z
N MET A 1 -31.01 0.46 -20.31
CA MET A 1 -30.72 -0.99 -20.14
C MET A 1 -29.35 -1.10 -19.44
N TYR A 2 -29.32 -1.22 -18.11
CA TYR A 2 -28.09 -1.42 -17.35
C TYR A 2 -27.63 -2.85 -17.57
N LYS A 3 -26.48 -3.02 -18.22
CA LYS A 3 -25.82 -4.33 -18.31
C LYS A 3 -25.25 -4.57 -16.89
N GLU A 4 -25.78 -5.57 -16.20
CA GLU A 4 -25.18 -6.03 -14.93
C GLU A 4 -23.73 -6.39 -15.20
N MET A 5 -22.82 -5.86 -14.38
CA MET A 5 -21.41 -6.21 -14.45
C MET A 5 -21.25 -7.69 -14.11
N ASN A 6 -20.38 -8.37 -14.85
CA ASN A 6 -20.03 -9.76 -14.53
C ASN A 6 -19.27 -9.74 -13.19
N LYS A 7 -19.58 -10.64 -12.28
CA LYS A 7 -18.93 -10.78 -10.96
C LYS A 7 -17.40 -10.81 -11.02
N LYS A 8 -16.84 -11.26 -12.15
CA LYS A 8 -15.40 -11.24 -12.41
C LYS A 8 -14.87 -9.83 -12.66
N GLU A 9 -15.63 -8.99 -13.37
CA GLU A 9 -15.28 -7.58 -13.64
C GLU A 9 -15.33 -6.75 -12.36
N GLU A 10 -16.35 -6.95 -11.52
CA GLU A 10 -16.44 -6.32 -10.19
C GLU A 10 -15.24 -6.64 -9.31
N ASN A 11 -14.77 -7.88 -9.32
CA ASN A 11 -13.59 -8.27 -8.56
C ASN A 11 -12.30 -7.60 -9.06
N ILE A 12 -12.14 -7.41 -10.38
CA ILE A 12 -10.97 -6.73 -10.97
C ILE A 12 -10.97 -5.26 -10.58
N VAL A 13 -12.11 -4.58 -10.72
CA VAL A 13 -12.25 -3.17 -10.32
C VAL A 13 -11.92 -2.99 -8.84
N LEU A 14 -12.45 -3.86 -7.98
CA LEU A 14 -12.16 -3.83 -6.53
C LEU A 14 -10.66 -3.99 -6.24
N ILE A 15 -9.97 -4.90 -6.92
CA ILE A 15 -8.53 -5.10 -6.75
C ILE A 15 -7.76 -3.84 -7.15
N ILE A 16 -8.08 -3.23 -8.30
CA ILE A 16 -7.42 -1.99 -8.76
C ILE A 16 -7.66 -0.86 -7.74
N GLN A 17 -8.87 -0.74 -7.21
CA GLN A 17 -9.20 0.26 -6.18
C GLN A 17 -8.39 0.06 -4.90
N ILE A 18 -8.24 -1.17 -4.43
CA ILE A 18 -7.44 -1.50 -3.26
C ILE A 18 -5.98 -1.09 -3.48
N ILE A 19 -5.41 -1.41 -4.64
CA ILE A 19 -4.05 -1.02 -5.03
C ILE A 19 -3.89 0.51 -4.99
N LEU A 20 -4.77 1.24 -5.67
CA LEU A 20 -4.71 2.71 -5.77
C LEU A 20 -4.90 3.39 -4.41
N ILE A 21 -5.93 3.00 -3.65
CA ILE A 21 -6.22 3.57 -2.34
C ILE A 21 -5.06 3.33 -1.37
N SER A 22 -4.50 2.12 -1.37
CA SER A 22 -3.36 1.80 -0.51
C SER A 22 -2.11 2.59 -0.91
N ALA A 23 -1.84 2.75 -2.21
CA ALA A 23 -0.73 3.55 -2.72
C ALA A 23 -0.81 5.02 -2.30
N ILE A 24 -2.01 5.61 -2.43
CA ILE A 24 -2.28 7.01 -2.03
C ILE A 24 -2.23 7.15 -0.51
N PHE A 25 -2.83 6.22 0.23
CA PHE A 25 -2.78 6.21 1.69
C PHE A 25 -1.35 6.17 2.20
N GLY A 26 -0.50 5.31 1.64
CA GLY A 26 0.91 5.23 1.97
C GLY A 26 1.66 6.53 1.70
N PHE A 27 1.39 7.18 0.56
CA PHE A 27 1.97 8.49 0.22
C PHE A 27 1.59 9.57 1.25
N ILE A 28 0.31 9.64 1.63
CA ILE A 28 -0.17 10.59 2.64
C ILE A 28 0.49 10.29 4.00
N TYR A 29 0.49 9.03 4.42
CA TYR A 29 1.10 8.60 5.68
C TYR A 29 2.58 8.98 5.74
N GLU A 30 3.39 8.62 4.74
CA GLU A 30 4.81 8.95 4.73
C GLU A 30 5.06 10.46 4.67
N THR A 31 4.27 11.20 3.90
CA THR A 31 4.41 12.66 3.82
C THR A 31 4.19 13.30 5.19
N ILE A 32 3.18 12.86 5.94
CA ILE A 32 2.91 13.35 7.29
C ILE A 32 4.00 12.88 8.26
N PHE A 33 4.36 11.59 8.22
CA PHE A 33 5.37 11.00 9.10
C PHE A 33 6.72 11.73 8.96
N TYR A 34 7.23 11.85 7.73
CA TYR A 34 8.52 12.51 7.52
C TYR A 34 8.47 14.02 7.77
N ARG A 35 7.31 14.67 7.64
CA ARG A 35 7.14 16.05 8.10
C ARG A 35 7.33 16.18 9.60
N ILE A 36 6.90 15.20 10.39
CA ILE A 36 7.08 15.17 11.83
C ILE A 36 8.53 14.78 12.18
N ASP A 37 9.08 13.77 11.55
CA ASP A 37 10.40 13.22 11.81
C ASP A 37 11.53 14.23 11.49
N LEU A 38 11.47 14.86 10.32
CA LEU A 38 12.52 15.76 9.81
C LEU A 38 12.24 17.25 10.05
N GLY A 39 11.00 17.62 10.36
CA GLY A 39 10.62 19.03 10.54
C GLY A 39 10.34 19.80 9.24
N TYR A 40 10.48 19.22 8.06
CA TYR A 40 10.20 19.82 6.76
C TYR A 40 9.58 18.80 5.79
N PHE A 41 8.97 19.30 4.70
CA PHE A 41 8.37 18.41 3.69
C PHE A 41 9.43 17.84 2.78
N VAL A 42 9.40 16.52 2.59
CA VAL A 42 10.26 15.77 1.66
C VAL A 42 9.36 15.08 0.64
N LYS A 43 9.75 15.14 -0.64
CA LYS A 43 9.08 14.35 -1.69
C LYS A 43 9.29 12.87 -1.39
N ARG A 44 8.20 12.11 -1.27
CA ARG A 44 8.24 10.66 -1.06
C ARG A 44 8.03 9.91 -2.36
N GLY A 45 8.85 8.85 -2.55
CA GLY A 45 8.85 8.04 -3.76
C GLY A 45 9.42 8.75 -5.00
N TYR A 46 9.59 7.99 -6.07
CA TYR A 46 10.10 8.48 -7.36
C TYR A 46 8.98 8.85 -8.33
N THR A 47 7.75 8.43 -8.08
CA THR A 47 6.57 8.71 -8.91
C THR A 47 6.24 10.20 -8.97
N ILE A 48 5.59 10.63 -10.05
CA ILE A 48 5.07 12.00 -10.22
C ILE A 48 3.78 12.15 -9.40
N GLY A 49 2.91 11.14 -9.48
CA GLY A 49 1.64 11.13 -8.76
C GLY A 49 1.78 10.83 -7.26
N PRO A 50 0.70 11.07 -6.49
CA PRO A 50 0.69 10.89 -5.04
C PRO A 50 0.47 9.43 -4.64
N TRP A 51 1.35 8.54 -5.04
CA TRP A 51 1.27 7.12 -4.76
C TRP A 51 2.63 6.47 -4.52
N LEU A 52 2.65 5.49 -3.62
CA LEU A 52 3.83 4.69 -3.31
C LEU A 52 3.60 3.22 -3.69
N PRO A 53 4.35 2.66 -4.67
CA PRO A 53 4.14 1.30 -5.17
C PRO A 53 4.26 0.20 -4.12
N ILE A 54 5.11 0.35 -3.10
CA ILE A 54 5.24 -0.63 -2.03
C ILE A 54 3.95 -0.77 -1.21
N TYR A 55 3.24 0.34 -0.97
CA TYR A 55 1.94 0.32 -0.29
C TYR A 55 0.84 -0.25 -1.18
N ALA A 56 0.91 -0.04 -2.50
CA ALA A 56 0.04 -0.71 -3.48
C ALA A 56 0.12 -2.23 -3.35
N THR A 57 1.36 -2.75 -3.34
CA THR A 57 1.65 -4.18 -3.18
C THR A 57 1.23 -4.67 -1.79
N GLY A 58 1.54 -3.90 -0.74
CA GLY A 58 1.14 -4.20 0.63
C GLY A 58 -0.38 -4.32 0.79
N GLY A 59 -1.14 -3.36 0.26
CA GLY A 59 -2.61 -3.40 0.29
C GLY A 59 -3.20 -4.60 -0.43
N LEU A 60 -2.64 -4.97 -1.58
CA LEU A 60 -3.03 -6.19 -2.29
C LEU A 60 -2.75 -7.45 -1.47
N LEU A 61 -1.57 -7.56 -0.85
CA LEU A 61 -1.22 -8.68 0.01
C LEU A 61 -2.13 -8.76 1.24
N ILE A 62 -2.42 -7.64 1.89
CA ILE A 62 -3.38 -7.58 3.00
C ILE A 62 -4.73 -8.12 2.54
N TYR A 63 -5.26 -7.65 1.42
CA TYR A 63 -6.55 -8.10 0.92
C TYR A 63 -6.56 -9.60 0.64
N LEU A 64 -5.59 -10.11 -0.14
CA LEU A 64 -5.53 -11.51 -0.53
C LEU A 64 -5.36 -12.45 0.67
N SER A 65 -4.52 -12.09 1.64
CA SER A 65 -4.27 -12.91 2.84
C SER A 65 -5.46 -12.94 3.81
N ASN A 66 -6.37 -11.96 3.73
CA ASN A 66 -7.48 -11.82 4.67
C ASN A 66 -8.88 -12.05 4.08
N ILE A 67 -9.00 -12.40 2.80
CA ILE A 67 -10.31 -12.68 2.16
C ILE A 67 -11.15 -13.67 2.98
N LYS A 68 -10.52 -14.71 3.53
CA LYS A 68 -11.18 -15.75 4.31
C LYS A 68 -11.38 -15.40 5.79
N ASN A 69 -10.76 -14.34 6.28
CA ASN A 69 -10.73 -13.96 7.69
C ASN A 69 -11.45 -12.63 7.99
N LYS A 70 -12.34 -12.17 7.12
CA LYS A 70 -12.96 -10.84 7.17
C LYS A 70 -13.60 -10.46 8.53
N ASN A 71 -14.06 -11.45 9.29
CA ASN A 71 -14.75 -11.24 10.55
C ASN A 71 -13.84 -11.39 11.79
N ASN A 72 -12.55 -11.63 11.62
CA ASN A 72 -11.63 -11.84 12.74
C ASN A 72 -10.54 -10.75 12.73
N ILE A 73 -10.80 -9.68 13.48
CA ILE A 73 -9.92 -8.51 13.56
C ILE A 73 -8.49 -8.89 13.97
N LEU A 74 -8.33 -9.79 14.95
CA LEU A 74 -7.01 -10.22 15.42
C LEU A 74 -6.23 -10.96 14.33
N LYS A 75 -6.91 -11.85 13.59
CA LYS A 75 -6.27 -12.54 12.45
C LYS A 75 -5.89 -11.56 11.34
N ILE A 76 -6.75 -10.60 11.03
CA ILE A 76 -6.45 -9.54 10.05
C ILE A 76 -5.20 -8.78 10.49
N PHE A 77 -5.15 -8.34 11.75
CA PHE A 77 -4.02 -7.61 12.30
C PHE A 77 -2.72 -8.42 12.17
N ILE A 78 -2.70 -9.67 12.66
CA ILE A 78 -1.50 -10.52 12.63
C ILE A 78 -1.07 -10.81 11.20
N ASN A 79 -1.99 -11.25 10.32
CA ASN A 79 -1.67 -11.55 8.93
C ASN A 79 -1.09 -10.33 8.21
N SER A 80 -1.69 -9.17 8.40
CA SER A 80 -1.25 -7.92 7.76
C SER A 80 0.12 -7.49 8.27
N SER A 81 0.35 -7.56 9.58
CA SER A 81 1.65 -7.30 10.20
C SER A 81 2.75 -8.20 9.63
N VAL A 82 2.50 -9.50 9.57
CA VAL A 82 3.47 -10.48 9.08
C VAL A 82 3.73 -10.30 7.59
N MET A 83 2.66 -10.25 6.77
CA MET A 83 2.81 -10.19 5.30
C MET A 83 3.49 -8.90 4.85
N CYS A 84 3.08 -7.74 5.39
CA CYS A 84 3.69 -6.47 5.01
C CYS A 84 5.07 -6.27 5.65
N GLY A 85 5.29 -6.78 6.86
CA GLY A 85 6.62 -6.78 7.48
C GLY A 85 7.63 -7.61 6.67
N LEU A 86 7.23 -8.79 6.20
CA LEU A 86 8.07 -9.60 5.30
C LEU A 86 8.30 -8.91 3.95
N LEU A 87 7.26 -8.30 3.37
CA LEU A 87 7.39 -7.53 2.13
C LEU A 87 8.43 -6.41 2.30
N GLU A 88 8.31 -5.62 3.36
CA GLU A 88 9.21 -4.49 3.65
C GLU A 88 10.65 -4.96 3.84
N LEU A 89 10.85 -6.01 4.63
CA LEU A 89 12.17 -6.61 4.86
C LEU A 89 12.80 -7.11 3.55
N ILE A 90 12.06 -7.88 2.76
CA ILE A 90 12.54 -8.46 1.50
C ILE A 90 12.83 -7.35 0.48
N VAL A 91 11.92 -6.42 0.26
CA VAL A 91 12.09 -5.33 -0.70
C VAL A 91 13.25 -4.43 -0.29
N GLY A 92 13.34 -4.04 0.99
CA GLY A 92 14.44 -3.21 1.49
C GLY A 92 15.80 -3.89 1.33
N TYR A 93 15.87 -5.18 1.65
CA TYR A 93 17.09 -5.98 1.46
C TYR A 93 17.49 -6.07 -0.01
N LEU A 94 16.57 -6.43 -0.91
CA LEU A 94 16.85 -6.59 -2.34
C LEU A 94 17.25 -5.26 -2.99
N LEU A 95 16.56 -4.18 -2.69
CA LEU A 95 16.89 -2.85 -3.23
C LEU A 95 18.29 -2.41 -2.82
N LEU A 96 18.67 -2.63 -1.55
CA LEU A 96 20.00 -2.24 -1.09
C LEU A 96 21.11 -3.13 -1.70
N HIS A 97 20.92 -4.46 -1.74
CA HIS A 97 21.98 -5.38 -2.14
C HIS A 97 22.09 -5.59 -3.65
N ILE A 98 20.98 -5.41 -4.41
CA ILE A 98 20.97 -5.59 -5.87
C ILE A 98 21.11 -4.25 -6.59
N SER A 99 20.32 -3.25 -6.18
CA SER A 99 20.24 -1.96 -6.89
C SER A 99 21.07 -0.86 -6.21
N HIS A 100 21.67 -1.14 -5.04
CA HIS A 100 22.38 -0.15 -4.20
C HIS A 100 21.55 1.09 -3.85
N ILE A 101 20.21 0.92 -3.82
CA ILE A 101 19.25 1.97 -3.50
C ILE A 101 18.66 1.71 -2.12
N ARG A 102 18.64 2.73 -1.26
CA ARG A 102 17.95 2.71 0.02
C ARG A 102 16.78 3.70 -0.02
N LEU A 103 15.54 3.20 -0.08
CA LEU A 103 14.34 4.03 -0.14
C LEU A 103 13.89 4.54 1.23
N TRP A 104 14.23 3.81 2.30
CA TRP A 104 13.99 4.17 3.71
C TRP A 104 15.11 3.62 4.59
N ASP A 105 15.32 4.19 5.76
CA ASP A 105 16.33 3.74 6.73
C ASP A 105 15.83 3.92 8.16
N TYR A 106 15.30 2.87 8.74
CA TYR A 106 14.83 2.90 10.12
C TYR A 106 15.94 3.12 11.15
N ASN A 107 17.23 3.04 10.77
CA ASN A 107 18.31 3.39 11.69
C ASN A 107 18.29 4.87 12.08
N THR A 108 17.78 5.75 11.24
CA THR A 108 17.79 7.20 11.39
C THR A 108 16.43 7.80 11.75
N GLU A 109 15.35 7.02 11.67
CA GLU A 109 13.99 7.48 11.94
C GLU A 109 13.61 7.42 13.41
N ILE A 110 12.65 8.26 13.83
CA ILE A 110 12.07 8.19 15.18
C ILE A 110 11.29 6.88 15.39
N LEU A 111 11.18 6.47 16.67
CA LEU A 111 10.41 5.29 17.11
C LEU A 111 10.85 3.99 16.39
N ASN A 112 12.12 3.81 16.16
CA ASN A 112 12.72 2.69 15.44
C ASN A 112 12.99 1.46 16.32
N TYR A 113 12.25 1.26 17.39
CA TYR A 113 12.40 0.11 18.30
C TYR A 113 12.30 -1.22 17.56
N GLY A 114 13.17 -2.17 17.92
CA GLY A 114 13.23 -3.48 17.27
C GLY A 114 13.66 -3.43 15.81
N ASN A 115 14.37 -2.38 15.41
CA ASN A 115 14.90 -2.21 14.07
C ASN A 115 15.87 -3.35 13.70
N ILE A 116 15.70 -3.89 12.49
CA ILE A 116 16.55 -4.93 11.91
C ILE A 116 17.23 -4.35 10.68
N GLY A 117 18.49 -3.92 10.82
CA GLY A 117 19.33 -3.45 9.72
C GLY A 117 18.83 -2.24 8.95
N GLY A 118 17.90 -1.48 9.50
CA GLY A 118 17.25 -0.34 8.84
C GLY A 118 16.12 -0.74 7.86
N TYR A 119 15.82 -2.03 7.73
CA TYR A 119 14.83 -2.52 6.77
C TYR A 119 13.43 -2.54 7.35
N ILE A 120 13.27 -2.89 8.63
CA ILE A 120 12.00 -3.08 9.32
C ILE A 120 12.13 -2.68 10.78
N CYS A 121 11.05 -2.20 11.40
CA CYS A 121 10.99 -1.92 12.84
C CYS A 121 9.60 -2.26 13.42
N LEU A 122 9.49 -2.32 14.74
CA LEU A 122 8.25 -2.64 15.42
C LEU A 122 7.12 -1.66 15.06
N ARG A 123 7.43 -0.36 14.95
CA ARG A 123 6.46 0.67 14.52
C ARG A 123 5.84 0.34 13.16
N SER A 124 6.66 0.00 12.14
CA SER A 124 6.17 -0.31 10.80
C SER A 124 5.29 -1.55 10.80
N VAL A 125 5.68 -2.59 11.52
CA VAL A 125 4.91 -3.84 11.65
C VAL A 125 3.54 -3.59 12.30
N LEU A 126 3.50 -2.82 13.39
CA LEU A 126 2.24 -2.47 14.06
C LEU A 126 1.35 -1.58 13.17
N PHE A 127 1.95 -0.62 12.47
CA PHE A 127 1.24 0.23 11.52
C PHE A 127 0.60 -0.60 10.40
N PHE A 128 1.29 -1.58 9.83
CA PHE A 128 0.72 -2.47 8.81
C PHE A 128 -0.42 -3.32 9.36
N GLY A 129 -0.33 -3.80 10.58
CA GLY A 129 -1.43 -4.49 11.24
C GLY A 129 -2.69 -3.63 11.36
N LEU A 130 -2.53 -2.41 11.87
CA LEU A 130 -3.63 -1.44 11.99
C LEU A 130 -4.21 -1.05 10.63
N SER A 131 -3.33 -0.77 9.65
CA SER A 131 -3.73 -0.47 8.27
C SER A 131 -4.51 -1.61 7.63
N GLY A 132 -4.13 -2.86 7.92
CA GLY A 132 -4.85 -4.04 7.45
C GLY A 132 -6.25 -4.15 8.05
N VAL A 133 -6.39 -3.90 9.34
CA VAL A 133 -7.71 -3.85 9.99
C VAL A 133 -8.56 -2.73 9.37
N PHE A 134 -8.00 -1.54 9.20
CA PHE A 134 -8.71 -0.42 8.57
C PHE A 134 -9.14 -0.74 7.13
N LEU A 135 -8.22 -1.27 6.32
CA LEU A 135 -8.51 -1.65 4.94
C LEU A 135 -9.62 -2.69 4.84
N MET A 136 -9.52 -3.78 5.60
CA MET A 136 -10.46 -4.91 5.49
C MET A 136 -11.81 -4.63 6.16
N SER A 137 -11.85 -3.89 7.27
CA SER A 137 -13.07 -3.67 8.04
C SER A 137 -13.84 -2.42 7.61
N ILE A 138 -13.17 -1.43 7.01
CA ILE A 138 -13.79 -0.15 6.66
C ILE A 138 -13.72 0.09 5.15
N VAL A 139 -12.52 0.12 4.58
CA VAL A 139 -12.33 0.55 3.18
C VAL A 139 -12.97 -0.44 2.20
N VAL A 140 -12.64 -1.74 2.31
CA VAL A 140 -13.18 -2.76 1.39
C VAL A 140 -14.71 -2.83 1.41
N PRO A 141 -15.40 -2.90 2.56
CA PRO A 141 -16.86 -2.87 2.60
C PRO A 141 -17.45 -1.57 2.02
N TYR A 142 -16.81 -0.44 2.24
CA TYR A 142 -17.28 0.86 1.76
C TYR A 142 -17.18 0.97 0.23
N ILE A 143 -16.01 0.69 -0.35
CA ILE A 143 -15.82 0.76 -1.80
C ILE A 143 -16.68 -0.26 -2.55
N THR A 144 -16.90 -1.44 -1.97
CA THR A 144 -17.78 -2.46 -2.56
C THR A 144 -19.23 -1.95 -2.68
N LYS A 145 -19.70 -1.14 -1.73
CA LYS A 145 -21.05 -0.55 -1.78
C LYS A 145 -21.18 0.62 -2.75
N LEU A 146 -20.08 1.30 -3.05
CA LEU A 146 -20.06 2.50 -3.89
C LEU A 146 -19.96 2.18 -5.41
N GLN A 147 -19.86 0.91 -5.81
CA GLN A 147 -19.62 0.53 -7.19
C GLN A 147 -20.70 1.08 -8.12
N ASN A 148 -20.26 1.82 -9.14
CA ASN A 148 -21.06 2.27 -10.26
C ASN A 148 -20.16 2.52 -11.47
N LYS A 149 -20.75 2.67 -12.67
CA LYS A 149 -19.98 2.83 -13.92
C LYS A 149 -19.01 4.02 -13.93
N LYS A 150 -19.37 5.13 -13.29
CA LYS A 150 -18.49 6.30 -13.23
C LYS A 150 -17.24 6.01 -12.40
N ILE A 151 -17.41 5.34 -11.27
CA ILE A 151 -16.30 4.92 -10.39
C ILE A 151 -15.43 3.88 -11.10
N GLU A 152 -16.05 2.94 -11.83
CA GLU A 152 -15.34 1.96 -12.64
C GLU A 152 -14.43 2.63 -13.68
N TYR A 153 -14.96 3.54 -14.50
CA TYR A 153 -14.17 4.29 -15.49
C TYR A 153 -13.03 5.08 -14.84
N LEU A 154 -13.32 5.77 -13.74
CA LEU A 154 -12.30 6.50 -12.99
C LEU A 154 -11.21 5.56 -12.47
N THR A 155 -11.59 4.40 -11.97
CA THR A 155 -10.66 3.38 -11.47
C THR A 155 -9.70 2.92 -12.58
N TYR A 156 -10.21 2.62 -13.76
CA TYR A 156 -9.36 2.22 -14.89
C TYR A 156 -8.42 3.35 -15.34
N ILE A 157 -8.92 4.58 -15.43
CA ILE A 157 -8.10 5.74 -15.80
C ILE A 157 -6.95 5.93 -14.80
N LEU A 158 -7.27 5.93 -13.50
CA LEU A 158 -6.26 6.08 -12.45
C LEU A 158 -5.29 4.89 -12.41
N GLY A 159 -5.77 3.67 -12.66
CA GLY A 159 -4.95 2.47 -12.77
C GLY A 159 -3.94 2.57 -13.91
N VAL A 160 -4.37 3.03 -15.08
CA VAL A 160 -3.47 3.27 -16.23
C VAL A 160 -2.46 4.34 -15.92
N LEU A 161 -2.86 5.47 -15.34
CA LEU A 161 -1.96 6.55 -14.95
C LEU A 161 -0.92 6.08 -13.93
N PHE A 162 -1.32 5.29 -12.92
CA PHE A 162 -0.42 4.68 -11.95
C PHE A 162 0.62 3.77 -12.62
N CYS A 163 0.17 2.89 -13.54
CA CYS A 163 1.07 2.00 -14.27
C CYS A 163 2.07 2.77 -15.14
N ILE A 164 1.62 3.78 -15.88
CA ILE A 164 2.49 4.61 -16.72
C ILE A 164 3.54 5.32 -15.87
N ASP A 165 3.11 5.96 -14.77
CA ASP A 165 3.99 6.67 -13.86
C ASP A 165 5.02 5.73 -13.21
N PHE A 166 4.60 4.52 -12.80
CA PHE A 166 5.49 3.50 -12.28
C PHE A 166 6.53 3.07 -13.31
N ILE A 167 6.12 2.73 -14.54
CA ILE A 167 7.02 2.28 -15.60
C ILE A 167 8.06 3.36 -15.92
N ILE A 168 7.63 4.61 -16.09
CA ILE A 168 8.54 5.71 -16.43
C ILE A 168 9.57 5.94 -15.33
N ASN A 169 9.18 5.93 -14.07
CA ASN A 169 10.04 6.39 -12.97
C ASN A 169 10.81 5.29 -12.23
N TYR A 170 10.43 4.02 -12.38
CA TYR A 170 11.12 2.89 -11.75
C TYR A 170 11.76 1.90 -12.72
N ILE A 171 11.38 1.91 -14.00
CA ILE A 171 11.89 0.95 -14.99
C ILE A 171 12.74 1.66 -16.05
N ILE A 172 12.31 2.83 -16.55
CA ILE A 172 12.98 3.52 -17.66
C ILE A 172 14.05 4.48 -17.15
N LYS A 173 13.85 5.17 -16.01
CA LYS A 173 14.85 6.06 -15.39
C LYS A 173 15.84 5.29 -14.55
#